data_adf19d87b299839f6f6a8975fa105918
#
_entry.id   adf19d87b299839f6f6a8975fa105918
#
_cell.length_a   1.000
_cell.length_b   1.000
_cell.length_c   1.000
_cell.angle_alpha   90.00
_cell.angle_beta   90.00
_cell.angle_gamma   90.00
#
_symmetry.space_group_name_H-M   'P 1'
#
loop_
_entity.id
_entity.type
_entity.pdbx_description
1 polymer ?
#
loop_
_entity_poly.entity_id
_entity_poly.type
_entity_poly.pdbx_seq_one_letter_code
_entity_poly.pdbx_strand_id
1 'polypeptide(L)'
;MIRGIAGLFNNQNSDEPQGGETLMSKMIGKNLITLDSDLYKEGIKQFEGNMKDIIEMFQGAKIPVILGTLTCNLRDQKPFISVKGDNLPPADNEYTEAQQKLKEGKIEEARTLFLKAKELDALRFRAPQEINNIILRLAYQFNLPLIDIDSVFKAASPDGIVGNNLTVDHLHPNIAGYRIIGKSFL
;
A
#
# COMPACT_ATOMS: atom_id res chain seq x y z
N MET A 1 -38.33 -14.35 -13.43
CA MET A 1 -37.77 -15.61 -14.00
C MET A 1 -36.26 -15.48 -14.00
N ILE A 2 -35.62 -15.86 -12.90
CA ILE A 2 -34.14 -15.83 -12.74
C ILE A 2 -33.68 -17.25 -12.91
N ARG A 3 -33.04 -17.55 -14.03
CA ARG A 3 -32.32 -18.82 -14.27
C ARG A 3 -30.89 -18.50 -14.65
N GLY A 4 -29.94 -19.11 -13.89
CA GLY A 4 -28.64 -19.47 -14.43
C GLY A 4 -27.40 -18.76 -13.86
N ILE A 5 -27.15 -18.86 -12.56
CA ILE A 5 -25.78 -18.71 -12.01
C ILE A 5 -25.49 -19.92 -11.11
N ALA A 6 -25.59 -21.13 -11.67
CA ALA A 6 -25.27 -22.37 -10.96
C ALA A 6 -24.17 -23.20 -11.64
N GLY A 7 -23.32 -22.58 -12.47
CA GLY A 7 -22.31 -23.30 -13.26
C GLY A 7 -20.84 -22.91 -13.01
N LEU A 8 -20.55 -22.06 -12.01
CA LEU A 8 -19.19 -21.51 -11.82
C LEU A 8 -18.41 -22.10 -10.63
N PHE A 9 -18.95 -23.07 -9.91
CA PHE A 9 -18.29 -23.63 -8.71
C PHE A 9 -18.08 -25.15 -8.77
N ASN A 10 -17.69 -25.69 -9.90
CA ASN A 10 -17.27 -27.10 -9.91
C ASN A 10 -16.06 -27.30 -10.82
N ASN A 11 -14.88 -26.99 -10.27
CA ASN A 11 -13.64 -27.65 -10.65
C ASN A 11 -12.72 -27.71 -9.42
N GLN A 12 -12.90 -28.75 -8.61
CA GLN A 12 -11.93 -29.17 -7.61
C GLN A 12 -10.76 -29.82 -8.36
N ASN A 13 -9.73 -29.06 -8.67
CA ASN A 13 -8.39 -29.58 -8.80
C ASN A 13 -7.58 -28.94 -7.66
N SER A 14 -7.29 -29.80 -6.70
CA SER A 14 -6.40 -29.54 -5.56
C SER A 14 -4.96 -29.43 -6.07
N ASP A 15 -4.59 -28.26 -6.58
CA ASP A 15 -3.18 -27.86 -6.67
C ASP A 15 -2.88 -26.98 -5.45
N GLU A 16 -2.21 -27.59 -4.47
CA GLU A 16 -1.60 -26.85 -3.37
C GLU A 16 -0.67 -25.78 -3.96
N PRO A 17 -0.73 -24.50 -3.48
CA PRO A 17 0.11 -23.45 -4.03
C PRO A 17 1.56 -23.69 -3.60
N GLN A 18 2.37 -24.13 -4.53
CA GLN A 18 3.82 -24.07 -4.39
C GLN A 18 4.25 -22.61 -4.33
N GLY A 19 4.73 -22.19 -3.16
CA GLY A 19 5.59 -21.03 -2.97
C GLY A 19 5.04 -19.67 -3.40
N GLY A 20 4.27 -19.00 -2.56
CA GLY A 20 4.28 -17.53 -2.53
C GLY A 20 3.28 -16.76 -3.39
N GLU A 21 2.52 -17.38 -4.28
CA GLU A 21 1.46 -16.68 -5.01
C GLU A 21 0.16 -16.67 -4.22
N THR A 22 -0.28 -15.48 -3.80
CA THR A 22 -1.58 -15.33 -3.17
C THR A 22 -2.70 -15.43 -4.21
N LEU A 23 -3.91 -15.84 -3.79
CA LEU A 23 -5.10 -15.87 -4.66
C LEU A 23 -5.32 -14.50 -5.34
N MET A 24 -4.99 -13.42 -4.65
CA MET A 24 -5.08 -12.06 -5.16
C MET A 24 -4.08 -11.78 -6.29
N SER A 25 -2.85 -12.26 -6.21
CA SER A 25 -1.87 -12.10 -7.31
C SER A 25 -2.31 -12.84 -8.57
N LYS A 26 -3.01 -14.00 -8.41
CA LYS A 26 -3.61 -14.74 -9.52
C LYS A 26 -4.83 -14.01 -10.13
N MET A 27 -5.63 -13.34 -9.31
CA MET A 27 -6.85 -12.64 -9.75
C MET A 27 -6.57 -11.36 -10.54
N ILE A 28 -5.46 -10.67 -10.28
CA ILE A 28 -5.13 -9.39 -10.95
C ILE A 28 -4.58 -9.60 -12.35
N GLY A 29 -4.21 -10.85 -12.69
CA GLY A 29 -3.77 -11.19 -14.03
C GLY A 29 -2.46 -10.47 -14.42
N LYS A 30 -2.35 -10.10 -15.72
CA LYS A 30 -1.14 -9.48 -16.28
C LYS A 30 -1.12 -7.95 -16.20
N ASN A 31 -2.00 -7.33 -15.44
CA ASN A 31 -2.10 -5.86 -15.34
C ASN A 31 -1.07 -5.32 -14.37
N LEU A 32 0.18 -5.29 -14.81
CA LEU A 32 1.28 -4.75 -14.03
C LEU A 32 1.36 -3.24 -14.23
N ILE A 33 1.50 -2.50 -13.15
CA ILE A 33 1.68 -1.05 -13.16
C ILE A 33 3.07 -0.75 -12.63
N THR A 34 4.03 -0.61 -13.54
CA THR A 34 5.40 -0.26 -13.18
C THR A 34 5.49 1.18 -12.73
N LEU A 35 6.46 1.46 -11.86
CA LEU A 35 6.75 2.82 -11.42
C LEU A 35 7.05 3.71 -12.64
N ASP A 36 6.53 4.94 -12.62
CA ASP A 36 6.70 5.96 -13.67
C ASP A 36 6.12 5.61 -15.05
N SER A 37 5.40 4.50 -15.21
CA SER A 37 4.63 4.24 -16.43
C SER A 37 3.51 5.28 -16.63
N ASP A 38 3.05 5.44 -17.86
CA ASP A 38 1.94 6.34 -18.14
C ASP A 38 0.67 5.95 -17.38
N LEU A 39 0.40 4.64 -17.27
CA LEU A 39 -0.72 4.13 -16.49
C LEU A 39 -0.57 4.47 -14.98
N TYR A 40 0.65 4.43 -14.44
CA TYR A 40 0.92 4.87 -13.07
C TYR A 40 0.60 6.36 -12.90
N LYS A 41 1.10 7.21 -13.81
CA LYS A 41 0.89 8.67 -13.74
C LYS A 41 -0.60 9.03 -13.88
N GLU A 42 -1.30 8.36 -14.79
CA GLU A 42 -2.74 8.55 -14.96
C GLU A 42 -3.52 8.13 -13.71
N GLY A 43 -3.17 7.00 -13.10
CA GLY A 43 -3.77 6.54 -11.85
C GLY A 43 -3.57 7.54 -10.68
N ILE A 44 -2.37 8.08 -10.54
CA ILE A 44 -2.05 9.12 -9.54
C ILE A 44 -2.90 10.39 -9.79
N LYS A 45 -2.95 10.86 -11.03
CA LYS A 45 -3.76 12.03 -11.41
C LYS A 45 -5.26 11.80 -11.17
N GLN A 46 -5.76 10.61 -11.52
CA GLN A 46 -7.16 10.25 -11.28
C GLN A 46 -7.47 10.21 -9.78
N PHE A 47 -6.59 9.63 -8.96
CA PHE A 47 -6.77 9.62 -7.51
C PHE A 47 -6.87 11.04 -6.96
N GLU A 48 -5.95 11.94 -7.35
CA GLU A 48 -5.96 13.34 -6.90
C GLU A 48 -7.27 14.05 -7.29
N GLY A 49 -7.71 13.90 -8.55
CA GLY A 49 -8.95 14.48 -9.03
C GLY A 49 -10.17 13.97 -8.26
N ASN A 50 -10.29 12.65 -8.12
CA ASN A 50 -11.41 12.05 -7.40
C ASN A 50 -11.47 12.47 -5.94
N MET A 51 -10.31 12.52 -5.25
CA MET A 51 -10.24 12.98 -3.86
C MET A 51 -10.66 14.44 -3.71
N LYS A 52 -10.23 15.29 -4.65
CA LYS A 52 -10.63 16.69 -4.68
C LYS A 52 -12.14 16.84 -4.85
N ASP A 53 -12.72 16.17 -5.83
CA ASP A 53 -14.16 16.21 -6.09
C ASP A 53 -14.97 15.73 -4.87
N ILE A 54 -14.52 14.66 -4.20
CA ILE A 54 -15.12 14.17 -2.96
C ILE A 54 -15.08 15.24 -1.86
N ILE A 55 -13.92 15.84 -1.63
CA ILE A 55 -13.75 16.87 -0.60
C ILE A 55 -14.68 18.06 -0.89
N GLU A 56 -14.70 18.57 -2.12
CA GLU A 56 -15.54 19.69 -2.53
C GLU A 56 -17.04 19.38 -2.35
N MET A 57 -17.45 18.16 -2.70
CA MET A 57 -18.83 17.70 -2.52
C MET A 57 -19.24 17.69 -1.03
N PHE A 58 -18.38 17.14 -0.14
CA PHE A 58 -18.69 17.09 1.29
C PHE A 58 -18.65 18.48 1.92
N GLN A 59 -17.70 19.35 1.55
CA GLN A 59 -17.68 20.73 2.02
C GLN A 59 -18.91 21.52 1.55
N GLY A 60 -19.33 21.35 0.29
CA GLY A 60 -20.56 21.95 -0.23
C GLY A 60 -21.81 21.51 0.53
N ALA A 61 -21.85 20.27 0.99
CA ALA A 61 -22.90 19.72 1.84
C ALA A 61 -22.73 20.07 3.33
N LYS A 62 -21.68 20.79 3.72
CA LYS A 62 -21.32 21.13 5.11
C LYS A 62 -21.09 19.89 5.98
N ILE A 63 -20.57 18.80 5.40
CA ILE A 63 -20.23 17.58 6.12
C ILE A 63 -18.74 17.67 6.50
N PRO A 64 -18.40 17.51 7.79
CA PRO A 64 -17.00 17.48 8.21
C PRO A 64 -16.21 16.37 7.56
N VAL A 65 -14.98 16.67 7.10
CA VAL A 65 -14.05 15.70 6.49
C VAL A 65 -12.77 15.67 7.33
N ILE A 66 -12.29 14.48 7.61
CA ILE A 66 -10.97 14.23 8.21
C ILE A 66 -10.22 13.32 7.23
N LEU A 67 -9.00 13.69 6.87
CA LEU A 67 -8.15 12.85 6.03
C LEU A 67 -7.17 12.04 6.89
N GLY A 68 -6.81 10.85 6.40
CA GLY A 68 -5.79 10.00 7.01
C GLY A 68 -4.79 9.50 5.98
N THR A 69 -3.49 9.49 6.31
CA THR A 69 -2.49 8.86 5.46
C THR A 69 -2.59 7.33 5.53
N LEU A 70 -2.10 6.67 4.50
CA LEU A 70 -2.07 5.21 4.40
C LEU A 70 -0.73 4.66 4.86
N THR A 71 -0.77 3.53 5.54
CA THR A 71 0.43 2.79 5.96
C THR A 71 0.41 1.37 5.41
N CYS A 72 1.55 0.69 5.42
CA CYS A 72 1.66 -0.69 4.95
C CYS A 72 2.85 -1.40 5.59
N ASN A 73 2.85 -2.74 5.50
CA ASN A 73 3.98 -3.57 5.92
C ASN A 73 5.14 -3.41 4.93
N LEU A 74 6.24 -2.89 5.42
CA LEU A 74 7.47 -2.73 4.63
C LEU A 74 8.49 -3.82 4.96
N ARG A 75 8.60 -4.19 6.27
CA ARG A 75 9.68 -5.03 6.77
C ARG A 75 9.49 -6.52 6.49
N ASP A 76 8.27 -7.02 6.72
CA ASP A 76 8.03 -8.47 6.79
C ASP A 76 7.26 -9.01 5.58
N GLN A 77 6.87 -8.14 4.65
CA GLN A 77 6.17 -8.51 3.43
C GLN A 77 6.96 -8.08 2.19
N LYS A 78 7.46 -9.07 1.45
CA LYS A 78 8.19 -8.83 0.20
C LYS A 78 7.27 -8.25 -0.88
N PRO A 79 7.82 -7.60 -1.91
CA PRO A 79 7.05 -7.23 -3.10
C PRO A 79 6.30 -8.43 -3.69
N PHE A 80 5.10 -8.18 -4.22
CA PHE A 80 4.32 -9.22 -4.90
C PHE A 80 4.93 -9.58 -6.24
N ILE A 81 5.24 -8.55 -7.04
CA ILE A 81 5.76 -8.74 -8.41
C ILE A 81 6.96 -7.82 -8.64
N SER A 82 8.09 -8.47 -8.84
CA SER A 82 9.35 -7.82 -9.17
C SER A 82 9.55 -7.86 -10.69
N VAL A 83 9.62 -6.69 -11.33
CA VAL A 83 9.86 -6.56 -12.76
C VAL A 83 11.24 -5.95 -12.98
N LYS A 84 11.98 -6.50 -13.93
CA LYS A 84 13.23 -5.89 -14.40
C LYS A 84 12.87 -4.85 -15.46
N GLY A 85 13.05 -3.58 -15.14
CA GLY A 85 12.93 -2.48 -16.09
C GLY A 85 14.27 -2.08 -16.70
N ASP A 86 14.25 -1.28 -17.77
CA ASP A 86 15.47 -0.82 -18.41
C ASP A 86 16.31 0.09 -17.52
N ASN A 87 15.66 0.89 -16.66
CA ASN A 87 16.32 1.88 -15.79
C ASN A 87 16.02 1.70 -14.30
N LEU A 88 15.21 0.71 -13.92
CA LEU A 88 14.81 0.48 -12.53
C LEU A 88 15.24 -0.92 -12.08
N PRO A 89 15.80 -1.06 -10.87
CA PRO A 89 16.16 -2.35 -10.34
C PRO A 89 14.92 -3.19 -10.03
N PRO A 90 15.04 -4.53 -10.00
CA PRO A 90 13.97 -5.39 -9.52
C PRO A 90 13.62 -5.11 -8.06
N ALA A 91 12.34 -5.09 -7.73
CA ALA A 91 11.84 -4.83 -6.36
C ALA A 91 12.39 -5.83 -5.33
N ASP A 92 12.54 -7.11 -5.71
CA ASP A 92 13.08 -8.16 -4.84
C ASP A 92 14.54 -7.92 -4.45
N ASN A 93 15.34 -7.33 -5.33
CA ASN A 93 16.73 -7.00 -5.03
C ASN A 93 16.81 -5.94 -3.94
N GLU A 94 16.04 -4.87 -4.07
CA GLU A 94 15.96 -3.79 -3.08
C GLU A 94 15.46 -4.31 -1.72
N TYR A 95 14.46 -5.20 -1.73
CA TYR A 95 13.94 -5.82 -0.51
C TYR A 95 14.99 -6.70 0.17
N THR A 96 15.72 -7.52 -0.60
CA THR A 96 16.77 -8.40 -0.07
C THR A 96 17.91 -7.58 0.52
N GLU A 97 18.34 -6.52 -0.17
CA GLU A 97 19.35 -5.61 0.33
C GLU A 97 18.87 -4.87 1.59
N ALA A 98 17.62 -4.42 1.62
CA ALA A 98 17.02 -3.80 2.81
C ALA A 98 17.10 -4.71 4.04
N GLN A 99 16.79 -6.00 3.88
CA GLN A 99 16.91 -6.98 4.96
C GLN A 99 18.36 -7.18 5.42
N GLN A 100 19.31 -7.16 4.48
CA GLN A 100 20.73 -7.24 4.82
C GLN A 100 21.18 -6.01 5.61
N LYS A 101 20.82 -4.80 5.16
CA LYS A 101 21.14 -3.55 5.86
C LYS A 101 20.54 -3.51 7.26
N LEU A 102 19.32 -4.01 7.42
CA LEU A 102 18.67 -4.11 8.73
C LEU A 102 19.46 -5.03 9.69
N LYS A 103 19.91 -6.20 9.21
CA LYS A 103 20.76 -7.10 9.99
C LYS A 103 22.11 -6.50 10.37
N GLU A 104 22.65 -5.62 9.53
CA GLU A 104 23.89 -4.88 9.78
C GLU A 104 23.69 -3.70 10.75
N GLY A 105 22.47 -3.42 11.20
CA GLY A 105 22.15 -2.27 12.04
C GLY A 105 22.13 -0.93 11.29
N LYS A 106 22.17 -0.94 9.96
CA LYS A 106 22.13 0.24 9.09
C LYS A 106 20.67 0.65 8.82
N ILE A 107 19.99 1.13 9.86
CA ILE A 107 18.54 1.31 9.89
C ILE A 107 18.04 2.27 8.80
N GLU A 108 18.70 3.42 8.59
CA GLU A 108 18.25 4.42 7.60
C GLU A 108 18.43 3.91 6.16
N GLU A 109 19.51 3.18 5.88
CA GLU A 109 19.69 2.53 4.59
C GLU A 109 18.63 1.47 4.36
N ALA A 110 18.36 0.62 5.36
CA ALA A 110 17.33 -0.40 5.30
C ALA A 110 15.94 0.20 5.04
N ARG A 111 15.58 1.27 5.76
CA ARG A 111 14.30 1.97 5.59
C ARG A 111 14.12 2.50 4.17
N THR A 112 15.15 3.14 3.63
CA THR A 112 15.16 3.67 2.26
C THR A 112 14.96 2.56 1.23
N LEU A 113 15.66 1.44 1.40
CA LEU A 113 15.57 0.29 0.49
C LEU A 113 14.21 -0.42 0.58
N PHE A 114 13.62 -0.59 1.78
CA PHE A 114 12.27 -1.13 1.92
C PHE A 114 11.22 -0.26 1.23
N LEU A 115 11.31 1.07 1.39
CA LEU A 115 10.43 2.00 0.68
C LEU A 115 10.59 1.87 -0.83
N LYS A 116 11.84 1.81 -1.33
CA LYS A 116 12.12 1.63 -2.74
C LYS A 116 11.58 0.31 -3.27
N ALA A 117 11.74 -0.78 -2.53
CA ALA A 117 11.19 -2.09 -2.89
C ALA A 117 9.66 -2.05 -3.04
N LYS A 118 8.95 -1.35 -2.12
CA LYS A 118 7.51 -1.12 -2.20
C LYS A 118 7.13 -0.30 -3.45
N GLU A 119 7.87 0.78 -3.75
CA GLU A 119 7.60 1.61 -4.93
C GLU A 119 7.84 0.87 -6.25
N LEU A 120 8.77 -0.09 -6.27
CA LEU A 120 9.08 -0.91 -7.44
C LEU A 120 8.15 -2.13 -7.61
N ASP A 121 7.31 -2.45 -6.61
CA ASP A 121 6.35 -3.54 -6.70
C ASP A 121 5.32 -3.23 -7.81
N ALA A 122 5.36 -4.01 -8.89
CA ALA A 122 4.49 -3.78 -10.04
C ALA A 122 3.02 -4.16 -9.78
N LEU A 123 2.74 -4.86 -8.68
CA LEU A 123 1.39 -5.11 -8.20
C LEU A 123 1.03 -4.09 -7.11
N ARG A 124 0.30 -3.04 -7.46
CA ARG A 124 0.01 -1.86 -6.63
C ARG A 124 -1.00 -2.10 -5.50
N PHE A 125 -0.83 -3.17 -4.72
CA PHE A 125 -1.64 -3.37 -3.51
C PHE A 125 -1.30 -2.37 -2.41
N ARG A 126 -0.01 -2.12 -2.21
CA ARG A 126 0.45 -1.08 -1.29
C ARG A 126 0.42 0.26 -2.01
N ALA A 127 -0.23 1.24 -1.41
CA ALA A 127 -0.30 2.57 -1.97
C ALA A 127 1.10 3.17 -2.19
N PRO A 128 1.41 3.73 -3.36
CA PRO A 128 2.63 4.49 -3.59
C PRO A 128 2.73 5.67 -2.62
N GLN A 129 3.95 6.11 -2.33
CA GLN A 129 4.18 7.28 -1.46
C GLN A 129 3.51 8.54 -2.00
N GLU A 130 3.39 8.67 -3.31
CA GLU A 130 2.73 9.81 -3.93
C GLU A 130 1.25 9.95 -3.53
N ILE A 131 0.57 8.85 -3.22
CA ILE A 131 -0.80 8.88 -2.66
C ILE A 131 -0.82 9.62 -1.31
N ASN A 132 0.13 9.33 -0.41
CA ASN A 132 0.23 10.04 0.86
C ASN A 132 0.60 11.51 0.65
N ASN A 133 1.50 11.82 -0.29
CA ASN A 133 1.85 13.20 -0.63
C ASN A 133 0.62 13.99 -1.11
N ILE A 134 -0.25 13.37 -1.91
CA ILE A 134 -1.51 13.97 -2.35
C ILE A 134 -2.45 14.21 -1.17
N ILE A 135 -2.63 13.22 -0.29
CA ILE A 135 -3.49 13.35 0.92
C ILE A 135 -3.02 14.52 1.78
N LEU A 136 -1.70 14.62 2.05
CA LEU A 136 -1.11 15.71 2.81
C LEU A 136 -1.36 17.07 2.15
N ARG A 137 -1.12 17.16 0.82
CA ARG A 137 -1.33 18.37 0.04
C ARG A 137 -2.79 18.82 0.03
N LEU A 138 -3.72 17.90 -0.17
CA LEU A 138 -5.16 18.19 -0.16
C LEU A 138 -5.65 18.60 1.22
N ALA A 139 -5.18 17.96 2.30
CA ALA A 139 -5.51 18.38 3.66
C ALA A 139 -5.12 19.83 3.91
N TYR A 140 -3.90 20.21 3.50
CA TYR A 140 -3.42 21.58 3.60
C TYR A 140 -4.24 22.54 2.72
N GLN A 141 -4.45 22.20 1.44
CA GLN A 141 -5.15 23.03 0.46
C GLN A 141 -6.59 23.35 0.88
N PHE A 142 -7.30 22.37 1.42
CA PHE A 142 -8.70 22.50 1.84
C PHE A 142 -8.88 22.81 3.33
N ASN A 143 -7.75 23.06 4.05
CA ASN A 143 -7.74 23.31 5.50
C ASN A 143 -8.51 22.25 6.29
N LEU A 144 -8.23 20.96 6.02
CA LEU A 144 -8.88 19.83 6.66
C LEU A 144 -8.03 19.25 7.79
N PRO A 145 -8.67 18.75 8.85
CA PRO A 145 -7.99 17.90 9.83
C PRO A 145 -7.32 16.71 9.14
N LEU A 146 -6.09 16.43 9.56
CA LEU A 146 -5.29 15.32 9.02
C LEU A 146 -4.79 14.44 10.16
N ILE A 147 -4.90 13.15 10.00
CA ILE A 147 -4.28 12.15 10.88
C ILE A 147 -3.20 11.43 10.09
N ASP A 148 -1.94 11.65 10.45
CA ASP A 148 -0.80 11.01 9.80
C ASP A 148 -0.57 9.60 10.37
N ILE A 149 -1.41 8.64 9.93
CA ILE A 149 -1.35 7.24 10.35
C ILE A 149 0.00 6.61 9.98
N ASP A 150 0.59 6.98 8.85
CA ASP A 150 1.90 6.45 8.43
C ASP A 150 2.99 6.81 9.45
N SER A 151 3.04 8.07 9.88
CA SER A 151 4.00 8.50 10.90
C SER A 151 3.73 7.85 12.27
N VAL A 152 2.47 7.69 12.65
CA VAL A 152 2.09 7.04 13.92
C VAL A 152 2.50 5.56 13.92
N PHE A 153 2.29 4.84 12.81
CA PHE A 153 2.71 3.44 12.67
C PHE A 153 4.22 3.29 12.67
N LYS A 154 4.95 4.18 11.98
CA LYS A 154 6.41 4.22 12.02
C LYS A 154 6.94 4.43 13.44
N ALA A 155 6.39 5.38 14.17
CA ALA A 155 6.79 5.65 15.55
C ALA A 155 6.52 4.47 16.50
N ALA A 156 5.50 3.66 16.25
CA ALA A 156 5.14 2.49 17.03
C ALA A 156 5.81 1.18 16.55
N SER A 157 6.63 1.26 15.50
CA SER A 157 7.31 0.09 14.92
C SER A 157 8.79 0.05 15.30
N PRO A 158 9.37 -1.15 15.52
CA PRO A 158 10.81 -1.29 15.71
C PRO A 158 11.56 -0.63 14.54
N ASP A 159 12.60 0.12 14.86
CA ASP A 159 13.44 0.84 13.89
C ASP A 159 12.67 1.81 12.97
N GLY A 160 11.44 2.15 13.33
CA GLY A 160 10.55 2.99 12.49
C GLY A 160 10.13 2.32 11.18
N ILE A 161 10.20 0.99 11.08
CA ILE A 161 9.85 0.21 9.89
C ILE A 161 8.65 -0.67 10.21
N VAL A 162 7.51 -0.33 9.61
CA VAL A 162 6.25 -1.06 9.84
C VAL A 162 6.36 -2.49 9.35
N GLY A 163 5.92 -3.42 10.18
CA GLY A 163 5.97 -4.86 9.94
C GLY A 163 4.79 -5.59 10.57
N ASN A 164 4.93 -6.91 10.76
CA ASN A 164 3.92 -7.78 11.37
C ASN A 164 3.58 -7.41 12.82
N ASN A 165 4.34 -6.51 13.45
CA ASN A 165 4.00 -5.95 14.75
C ASN A 165 2.68 -5.16 14.73
N LEU A 166 2.30 -4.56 13.60
CA LEU A 166 1.09 -3.74 13.44
C LEU A 166 0.17 -4.19 12.31
N THR A 167 0.59 -5.15 11.47
CA THR A 167 -0.17 -5.62 10.33
C THR A 167 -0.27 -7.15 10.30
N VAL A 168 -1.28 -7.71 9.62
CA VAL A 168 -1.44 -9.15 9.40
C VAL A 168 -0.93 -9.60 8.03
N ASP A 169 -0.85 -8.67 7.09
CA ASP A 169 -0.36 -8.88 5.73
C ASP A 169 0.31 -7.60 5.19
N HIS A 170 0.25 -7.38 3.88
CA HIS A 170 0.88 -6.23 3.22
C HIS A 170 0.29 -4.87 3.66
N LEU A 171 -0.99 -4.82 4.07
CA LEU A 171 -1.68 -3.55 4.32
C LEU A 171 -2.74 -3.59 5.44
N HIS A 172 -3.29 -4.75 5.79
CA HIS A 172 -4.35 -4.80 6.79
C HIS A 172 -3.76 -4.73 8.20
N PRO A 173 -4.22 -3.78 9.06
CA PRO A 173 -3.79 -3.71 10.44
C PRO A 173 -4.17 -4.96 11.24
N ASN A 174 -3.33 -5.37 12.17
CA ASN A 174 -3.70 -6.31 13.21
C ASN A 174 -4.42 -5.58 14.37
N ILE A 175 -4.75 -6.28 15.44
CA ILE A 175 -5.46 -5.69 16.60
C ILE A 175 -4.69 -4.49 17.18
N ALA A 176 -3.36 -4.57 17.28
CA ALA A 176 -2.53 -3.46 17.77
C ALA A 176 -2.57 -2.26 16.82
N GLY A 177 -2.48 -2.51 15.51
CA GLY A 177 -2.62 -1.49 14.48
C GLY A 177 -3.98 -0.79 14.51
N TYR A 178 -5.07 -1.54 14.60
CA TYR A 178 -6.41 -0.95 14.73
C TYR A 178 -6.59 -0.13 16.01
N ARG A 179 -5.99 -0.54 17.12
CA ARG A 179 -6.00 0.27 18.36
C ARG A 179 -5.27 1.59 18.19
N ILE A 180 -4.15 1.60 17.47
CA ILE A 180 -3.41 2.82 17.17
C ILE A 180 -4.27 3.74 16.31
N ILE A 181 -4.85 3.23 15.21
CA ILE A 181 -5.76 4.00 14.36
C ILE A 181 -6.89 4.61 15.18
N GLY A 182 -7.62 3.79 15.95
CA GLY A 182 -8.74 4.28 16.76
C GLY A 182 -8.34 5.39 17.73
N LYS A 183 -7.17 5.28 18.40
CA LYS A 183 -6.65 6.33 19.29
C LYS A 183 -6.26 7.61 18.56
N SER A 184 -5.85 7.52 17.30
CA SER A 184 -5.45 8.68 16.51
C SER A 184 -6.64 9.53 16.05
N PHE A 185 -7.86 8.97 16.08
CA PHE A 185 -9.10 9.66 15.72
C PHE A 185 -9.86 10.21 16.94
N LEU A 186 -9.36 9.98 18.17
CA LEU A 186 -9.95 10.48 19.42
C LEU A 186 -9.26 11.76 19.89
#